data_963b1fdb66d152a024020c44eb5de1f0
#
_entry.id   963b1fdb66d152a024020c44eb5de1f0
#
_cell.length_a   1.000
_cell.length_b   1.000
_cell.length_c   1.000
_cell.angle_alpha   90.00
_cell.angle_beta   90.00
_cell.angle_gamma   90.00
#
_symmetry.space_group_name_H-M   'P 1'
#
loop_
_entity.id
_entity.type
_entity.pdbx_description
1 polymer ?
#
loop_
_entity_poly.entity_id
_entity_poly.type
_entity_poly.pdbx_seq_one_letter_code
_entity_poly.pdbx_strand_id
1 'polypeptide(L)'
;DTDKERSKDEHKIQIIKSLKWLGIEYDGEEYVQSTKINDHIKIANELLKNGNAYKCYCSTEEIEEQKKRARQKKLPYIYNRKWRDIPESDAPKDIKPVIRFKSKIEGSTILKDLVQGDVEIDNSTIEDFIILRNDGTPTYNLSATVDDHQMNMTHIIRGDDHKINTFKQMQIYLAMNWDLPKFAHIPLIHTIEGKKLSKRDNASTLDDYSKIGIMPDALRNYLLRLGWSFEDKEIFTL
;
A
#
# COMPACT_ATOMS: atom_id res chain seq x y z
N ASP A 1 -8.31 7.99 -0.25
CA ASP A 1 -8.92 9.04 0.59
C ASP A 1 -9.30 8.57 2.01
N THR A 2 -8.79 7.42 2.44
CA THR A 2 -8.92 6.94 3.84
C THR A 2 -8.10 7.81 4.82
N ASP A 3 -7.12 8.57 4.36
CA ASP A 3 -6.44 9.63 5.11
C ASP A 3 -7.20 10.95 4.92
N LYS A 4 -8.19 11.20 5.78
CA LYS A 4 -9.10 12.35 5.68
C LYS A 4 -8.40 13.71 5.77
N GLU A 5 -7.26 13.79 6.47
CA GLU A 5 -6.51 15.05 6.60
C GLU A 5 -5.80 15.44 5.31
N ARG A 6 -5.41 14.44 4.51
CA ARG A 6 -4.67 14.65 3.25
C ARG A 6 -5.53 14.58 2.01
N SER A 7 -6.76 14.07 2.12
CA SER A 7 -7.66 13.86 0.99
C SER A 7 -8.66 15.01 0.89
N LYS A 8 -8.44 15.90 -0.09
CA LYS A 8 -9.33 17.01 -0.40
C LYS A 8 -9.87 16.85 -1.82
N ASP A 9 -11.10 17.32 -2.05
CA ASP A 9 -11.74 17.28 -3.37
C ASP A 9 -10.91 18.02 -4.44
N GLU A 10 -10.23 19.09 -4.05
CA GLU A 10 -9.33 19.85 -4.93
C GLU A 10 -8.21 18.97 -5.50
N HIS A 11 -7.63 18.08 -4.68
CA HIS A 11 -6.58 17.16 -5.13
C HIS A 11 -7.13 16.12 -6.13
N LYS A 12 -8.34 15.62 -5.90
CA LYS A 12 -9.03 14.72 -6.81
C LYS A 12 -9.24 15.37 -8.17
N ILE A 13 -9.83 16.58 -8.18
CA ILE A 13 -10.07 17.35 -9.40
C ILE A 13 -8.76 17.61 -10.16
N GLN A 14 -7.69 17.96 -9.43
CA GLN A 14 -6.37 18.18 -10.03
C GLN A 14 -5.81 16.90 -10.67
N ILE A 15 -5.90 15.76 -10.00
CA ILE A 15 -5.44 14.46 -10.55
C ILE A 15 -6.16 14.14 -11.86
N ILE A 16 -7.49 14.22 -11.87
CA ILE A 16 -8.31 13.93 -13.05
C ILE A 16 -7.95 14.88 -14.21
N LYS A 17 -7.84 16.19 -13.91
CA LYS A 17 -7.43 17.19 -14.90
C LYS A 17 -6.06 16.89 -15.48
N SER A 18 -5.10 16.52 -14.64
CA SER A 18 -3.73 16.20 -15.05
C SER A 18 -3.67 14.95 -15.93
N LEU A 19 -4.42 13.89 -15.58
CA LEU A 19 -4.52 12.68 -16.42
C LEU A 19 -5.15 12.99 -17.79
N LYS A 20 -6.25 13.75 -17.81
CA LYS A 20 -6.90 14.19 -19.04
C LYS A 20 -5.97 15.02 -19.91
N TRP A 21 -5.19 15.91 -19.32
CA TRP A 21 -4.22 16.71 -20.06
C TRP A 21 -3.11 15.82 -20.68
N LEU A 22 -2.68 14.76 -19.98
CA LEU A 22 -1.77 13.76 -20.53
C LEU A 22 -2.43 12.86 -21.59
N GLY A 23 -3.74 12.96 -21.87
CA GLY A 23 -4.45 12.04 -22.74
C GLY A 23 -4.60 10.64 -22.16
N ILE A 24 -4.51 10.50 -20.83
CA ILE A 24 -4.72 9.24 -20.12
C ILE A 24 -6.18 9.22 -19.64
N GLU A 25 -6.94 8.29 -20.18
CA GLU A 25 -8.34 8.07 -19.82
C GLU A 25 -8.45 6.80 -18.97
N TYR A 26 -9.55 6.69 -18.21
CA TYR A 26 -9.90 5.51 -17.43
C TYR A 26 -11.30 5.06 -17.79
N ASP A 27 -11.55 3.77 -17.67
CA ASP A 27 -12.84 3.17 -17.95
C ASP A 27 -13.75 3.22 -16.72
N GLY A 28 -15.04 3.47 -16.96
CA GLY A 28 -16.05 3.42 -15.92
C GLY A 28 -16.15 4.67 -15.06
N GLU A 29 -16.67 4.51 -13.85
CA GLU A 29 -16.86 5.59 -12.88
C GLU A 29 -15.75 5.65 -11.86
N GLU A 30 -15.60 6.80 -11.22
CA GLU A 30 -14.62 6.98 -10.14
C GLU A 30 -14.99 6.12 -8.93
N TYR A 31 -14.03 5.32 -8.48
CA TYR A 31 -14.18 4.53 -7.26
C TYR A 31 -13.62 5.31 -6.06
N VAL A 32 -14.50 5.69 -5.15
CA VAL A 32 -14.14 6.47 -3.96
C VAL A 32 -14.02 5.55 -2.76
N GLN A 33 -12.81 5.22 -2.35
CA GLN A 33 -12.50 4.25 -1.28
C GLN A 33 -13.22 4.54 0.04
N SER A 34 -13.35 5.81 0.45
CA SER A 34 -14.02 6.19 1.70
C SER A 34 -15.51 5.84 1.73
N THR A 35 -16.15 5.66 0.58
CA THR A 35 -17.56 5.21 0.52
C THR A 35 -17.70 3.71 0.80
N LYS A 36 -16.60 2.94 0.78
CA LYS A 36 -16.54 1.50 0.94
C LYS A 36 -16.05 1.04 2.32
N ILE A 37 -15.93 1.94 3.27
CA ILE A 37 -15.44 1.63 4.63
C ILE A 37 -16.19 0.46 5.26
N ASN A 38 -17.50 0.34 5.06
CA ASN A 38 -18.29 -0.76 5.61
C ASN A 38 -17.89 -2.12 5.04
N ASP A 39 -17.52 -2.19 3.76
CA ASP A 39 -17.04 -3.41 3.13
C ASP A 39 -15.68 -3.81 3.72
N HIS A 40 -14.78 -2.85 3.92
CA HIS A 40 -13.49 -3.09 4.57
C HIS A 40 -13.66 -3.61 6.00
N ILE A 41 -14.57 -3.01 6.79
CA ILE A 41 -14.88 -3.46 8.15
C ILE A 41 -15.45 -4.88 8.14
N LYS A 42 -16.34 -5.18 7.19
CA LYS A 42 -16.91 -6.53 7.03
C LYS A 42 -15.81 -7.57 6.81
N ILE A 43 -14.86 -7.32 5.91
CA ILE A 43 -13.74 -8.23 5.64
C ILE A 43 -12.80 -8.35 6.86
N ALA A 44 -12.51 -7.24 7.57
CA ALA A 44 -11.71 -7.30 8.80
C ALA A 44 -12.36 -8.22 9.85
N ASN A 45 -13.68 -8.14 10.02
CA ASN A 45 -14.44 -8.98 10.95
C ASN A 45 -14.50 -10.45 10.46
N GLU A 46 -14.56 -10.69 9.17
CA GLU A 46 -14.50 -12.04 8.61
C GLU A 46 -13.15 -12.69 8.85
N LEU A 47 -12.05 -11.97 8.63
CA LEU A 47 -10.70 -12.42 8.96
C LEU A 47 -10.56 -12.74 10.46
N LEU A 48 -11.15 -11.91 11.33
CA LEU A 48 -11.18 -12.14 12.76
C LEU A 48 -11.96 -13.41 13.11
N LYS A 49 -13.16 -13.60 12.55
CA LYS A 49 -14.01 -14.77 12.76
C LYS A 49 -13.34 -16.06 12.29
N ASN A 50 -12.59 -16.00 11.19
CA ASN A 50 -11.92 -17.16 10.60
C ASN A 50 -10.55 -17.46 11.25
N GLY A 51 -10.16 -16.72 12.30
CA GLY A 51 -8.89 -16.90 13.02
C GLY A 51 -7.66 -16.39 12.27
N ASN A 52 -7.85 -15.68 11.16
CA ASN A 52 -6.77 -15.05 10.38
C ASN A 52 -6.41 -13.64 10.89
N ALA A 53 -7.12 -13.14 11.89
CA ALA A 53 -6.85 -11.89 12.59
C ALA A 53 -7.15 -12.04 14.07
N TYR A 54 -6.72 -11.07 14.86
CA TYR A 54 -6.98 -11.03 16.31
C TYR A 54 -7.07 -9.60 16.83
N LYS A 55 -7.73 -9.43 17.98
CA LYS A 55 -7.79 -8.16 18.69
C LYS A 55 -6.51 -7.91 19.47
N CYS A 56 -5.91 -6.75 19.29
CA CYS A 56 -4.69 -6.35 19.97
C CYS A 56 -4.99 -5.16 20.90
N TYR A 57 -4.68 -5.35 22.16
CA TYR A 57 -4.94 -4.38 23.25
C TYR A 57 -3.64 -3.73 23.76
N CYS A 58 -2.58 -3.67 22.95
CA CYS A 58 -1.39 -2.91 23.29
C CYS A 58 -1.71 -1.42 23.35
N SER A 59 -1.26 -0.77 24.43
CA SER A 59 -1.36 0.69 24.53
C SER A 59 -0.38 1.38 23.59
N THR A 60 -0.60 2.68 23.34
CA THR A 60 0.33 3.50 22.55
C THR A 60 1.71 3.54 23.20
N GLU A 61 1.76 3.65 24.53
CA GLU A 61 2.99 3.70 25.32
C GLU A 61 3.80 2.41 25.17
N GLU A 62 3.13 1.24 25.28
CA GLU A 62 3.78 -0.06 25.06
C GLU A 62 4.42 -0.15 23.65
N ILE A 63 3.70 0.30 22.63
CA ILE A 63 4.20 0.28 21.25
C ILE A 63 5.39 1.23 21.08
N GLU A 64 5.30 2.45 21.63
CA GLU A 64 6.41 3.41 21.54
C GLU A 64 7.64 2.92 22.30
N GLU A 65 7.47 2.26 23.45
CA GLU A 65 8.59 1.64 24.16
C GLU A 65 9.27 0.53 23.34
N GLN A 66 8.48 -0.34 22.70
CA GLN A 66 9.01 -1.37 21.80
C GLN A 66 9.81 -0.76 20.64
N LYS A 67 9.27 0.28 19.99
CA LYS A 67 9.97 1.02 18.93
C LYS A 67 11.27 1.66 19.42
N LYS A 68 11.25 2.26 20.62
CA LYS A 68 12.44 2.85 21.25
C LYS A 68 13.53 1.80 21.48
N ARG A 69 13.16 0.63 22.01
CA ARG A 69 14.10 -0.49 22.23
C ARG A 69 14.69 -1.01 20.91
N ALA A 70 13.87 -1.12 19.84
CA ALA A 70 14.36 -1.52 18.53
C ALA A 70 15.36 -0.50 17.96
N ARG A 71 15.06 0.81 18.04
CA ARG A 71 15.98 1.89 17.62
C ARG A 71 17.30 1.87 18.39
N GLN A 72 17.28 1.66 19.71
CA GLN A 72 18.49 1.54 20.52
C GLN A 72 19.39 0.38 20.08
N LYS A 73 18.78 -0.72 19.64
CA LYS A 73 19.47 -1.90 19.10
C LYS A 73 19.85 -1.77 17.62
N LYS A 74 19.50 -0.65 16.97
CA LYS A 74 19.65 -0.44 15.51
C LYS A 74 18.98 -1.53 14.67
N LEU A 75 17.86 -2.09 15.16
CA LEU A 75 17.07 -3.10 14.48
C LEU A 75 15.76 -2.49 13.95
N PRO A 76 15.21 -3.01 12.86
CA PRO A 76 13.86 -2.64 12.42
C PRO A 76 12.85 -3.02 13.50
N TYR A 77 11.84 -2.16 13.67
CA TYR A 77 10.75 -2.48 14.58
C TYR A 77 9.83 -3.52 13.94
N ILE A 78 9.61 -4.62 14.64
CA ILE A 78 8.61 -5.63 14.32
C ILE A 78 7.74 -5.79 15.57
N TYR A 79 6.42 -5.74 15.42
CA TYR A 79 5.49 -5.95 16.52
C TYR A 79 5.68 -7.34 17.13
N ASN A 80 5.78 -7.41 18.46
CA ASN A 80 6.14 -8.62 19.23
C ASN A 80 5.03 -9.69 19.32
N ARG A 81 3.91 -9.51 18.63
CA ARG A 81 2.75 -10.44 18.59
C ARG A 81 2.15 -10.78 19.96
N LYS A 82 2.27 -9.88 20.95
CA LYS A 82 1.86 -10.10 22.36
C LYS A 82 0.44 -10.68 22.46
N TRP A 83 -0.51 -10.12 21.72
CA TRP A 83 -1.93 -10.49 21.80
C TRP A 83 -2.36 -11.60 20.84
N ARG A 84 -1.43 -12.16 20.08
CA ARG A 84 -1.74 -13.14 19.02
C ARG A 84 -2.46 -14.38 19.52
N ASP A 85 -2.06 -14.87 20.69
CA ASP A 85 -2.53 -16.13 21.28
C ASP A 85 -3.08 -15.95 22.71
N ILE A 86 -3.23 -14.71 23.17
CA ILE A 86 -3.85 -14.38 24.45
C ILE A 86 -5.38 -14.36 24.27
N PRO A 87 -6.16 -15.08 25.11
CA PRO A 87 -7.61 -15.06 25.06
C PRO A 87 -8.18 -13.65 25.30
N GLU A 88 -9.30 -13.34 24.65
CA GLU A 88 -9.96 -12.04 24.82
C GLU A 88 -10.50 -11.85 26.26
N SER A 89 -10.71 -12.93 27.02
CA SER A 89 -11.07 -12.87 28.44
C SER A 89 -10.06 -12.12 29.31
N ASP A 90 -8.79 -12.13 28.88
CA ASP A 90 -7.68 -11.51 29.61
C ASP A 90 -7.43 -10.06 29.17
N ALA A 91 -8.31 -9.55 28.30
CA ALA A 91 -8.18 -8.20 27.76
C ALA A 91 -8.47 -7.11 28.79
N PRO A 92 -7.69 -6.01 28.80
CA PRO A 92 -7.99 -4.85 29.61
C PRO A 92 -9.34 -4.22 29.17
N LYS A 93 -10.17 -3.82 30.14
CA LYS A 93 -11.53 -3.31 29.87
C LYS A 93 -11.55 -1.87 29.35
N ASP A 94 -10.48 -1.15 29.57
CA ASP A 94 -10.32 0.28 29.28
C ASP A 94 -9.61 0.57 27.95
N ILE A 95 -9.10 -0.46 27.27
CA ILE A 95 -8.42 -0.31 25.99
C ILE A 95 -9.32 -0.80 24.85
N LYS A 96 -9.63 0.09 23.91
CA LYS A 96 -10.31 -0.28 22.67
C LYS A 96 -9.30 -0.92 21.72
N PRO A 97 -9.53 -2.17 21.28
CA PRO A 97 -8.52 -2.89 20.49
C PRO A 97 -8.41 -2.37 19.06
N VAL A 98 -7.26 -2.62 18.46
CA VAL A 98 -7.08 -2.67 17.01
C VAL A 98 -7.21 -4.11 16.54
N ILE A 99 -7.56 -4.33 15.28
CA ILE A 99 -7.51 -5.67 14.67
C ILE A 99 -6.20 -5.80 13.90
N ARG A 100 -5.44 -6.85 14.21
CA ARG A 100 -4.21 -7.21 13.49
C ARG A 100 -4.41 -8.47 12.67
N PHE A 101 -3.85 -8.47 11.47
CA PHE A 101 -3.75 -9.67 10.65
C PHE A 101 -2.73 -10.64 11.27
N LYS A 102 -3.06 -11.93 11.23
CA LYS A 102 -2.22 -13.01 11.76
C LYS A 102 -1.25 -13.50 10.68
N SER A 103 -0.14 -12.78 10.50
CA SER A 103 0.83 -13.06 9.44
C SER A 103 1.48 -14.43 9.61
N LYS A 104 1.86 -15.07 8.49
CA LYS A 104 2.71 -16.27 8.53
C LYS A 104 4.05 -15.92 9.21
N ILE A 105 4.56 -16.85 10.01
CA ILE A 105 5.83 -16.66 10.74
C ILE A 105 6.93 -17.51 10.12
N GLU A 106 6.60 -18.74 9.72
CA GLU A 106 7.57 -19.73 9.23
C GLU A 106 7.60 -19.75 7.69
N GLY A 107 8.74 -20.17 7.17
CA GLY A 107 8.98 -20.30 5.74
C GLY A 107 9.14 -18.94 5.04
N SER A 108 9.02 -18.97 3.73
CA SER A 108 9.14 -17.79 2.88
C SER A 108 7.90 -17.59 2.01
N THR A 109 7.74 -16.38 1.51
CA THR A 109 6.74 -16.03 0.49
C THR A 109 7.45 -15.53 -0.75
N ILE A 110 7.10 -16.10 -1.91
CA ILE A 110 7.63 -15.69 -3.22
C ILE A 110 6.59 -14.84 -3.93
N LEU A 111 6.99 -13.63 -4.29
CA LEU A 111 6.26 -12.73 -5.17
C LEU A 111 6.79 -12.91 -6.60
N LYS A 112 5.95 -13.33 -7.52
CA LYS A 112 6.26 -13.34 -8.95
C LYS A 112 5.98 -11.96 -9.53
N ASP A 113 7.01 -11.12 -9.56
CA ASP A 113 6.88 -9.75 -10.04
C ASP A 113 7.18 -9.68 -11.54
N LEU A 114 6.33 -8.99 -12.30
CA LEU A 114 6.47 -8.90 -13.76
C LEU A 114 7.68 -8.09 -14.22
N VAL A 115 8.24 -7.24 -13.36
CA VAL A 115 9.39 -6.38 -13.67
C VAL A 115 10.67 -6.92 -13.03
N GLN A 116 10.58 -7.36 -11.76
CA GLN A 116 11.75 -7.76 -10.98
C GLN A 116 11.99 -9.27 -10.95
N GLY A 117 11.08 -10.07 -11.51
CA GLY A 117 11.14 -11.53 -11.43
C GLY A 117 10.71 -12.05 -10.05
N ASP A 118 11.23 -13.19 -9.66
CA ASP A 118 10.88 -13.81 -8.38
C ASP A 118 11.59 -13.10 -7.23
N VAL A 119 10.80 -12.53 -6.33
CA VAL A 119 11.27 -11.86 -5.11
C VAL A 119 10.82 -12.68 -3.89
N GLU A 120 11.76 -13.18 -3.11
CA GLU A 120 11.49 -13.97 -1.93
C GLU A 120 11.71 -13.16 -0.65
N ILE A 121 10.84 -13.35 0.34
CA ILE A 121 10.97 -12.76 1.67
C ILE A 121 10.76 -13.83 2.74
N ASP A 122 11.55 -13.81 3.81
CA ASP A 122 11.30 -14.60 5.00
C ASP A 122 10.07 -14.08 5.73
N ASN A 123 9.10 -14.96 5.99
CA ASN A 123 7.84 -14.60 6.64
C ASN A 123 8.02 -14.02 8.05
N SER A 124 9.09 -14.38 8.75
CA SER A 124 9.40 -13.85 10.09
C SER A 124 9.63 -12.33 10.08
N THR A 125 10.02 -11.76 8.93
CA THR A 125 10.24 -10.32 8.76
C THR A 125 8.95 -9.52 8.57
N ILE A 126 7.82 -10.20 8.31
CA ILE A 126 6.51 -9.56 8.18
C ILE A 126 5.83 -9.53 9.55
N GLU A 127 5.56 -8.32 10.04
CA GLU A 127 4.84 -8.15 11.31
C GLU A 127 3.36 -8.56 11.20
N ASP A 128 2.72 -8.82 12.34
CA ASP A 128 1.26 -8.83 12.43
C ASP A 128 0.77 -7.39 12.32
N PHE A 129 0.42 -6.97 11.12
CA PHE A 129 0.09 -5.58 10.83
C PHE A 129 -1.37 -5.25 11.15
N ILE A 130 -1.62 -4.00 11.52
CA ILE A 130 -2.98 -3.52 11.80
C ILE A 130 -3.77 -3.48 10.49
N ILE A 131 -4.96 -4.07 10.49
CA ILE A 131 -5.92 -4.00 9.38
C ILE A 131 -7.09 -3.05 9.69
N LEU A 132 -7.49 -2.95 10.98
CA LEU A 132 -8.52 -2.01 11.43
C LEU A 132 -8.04 -1.30 12.70
N ARG A 133 -8.13 0.03 12.71
CA ARG A 133 -7.77 0.86 13.86
C ARG A 133 -8.84 0.81 14.94
N ASN A 134 -8.51 1.30 16.13
CA ASN A 134 -9.42 1.36 17.27
C ASN A 134 -10.61 2.33 17.06
N ASP A 135 -10.51 3.28 16.16
CA ASP A 135 -11.59 4.17 15.74
C ASP A 135 -12.52 3.53 14.68
N GLY A 136 -12.21 2.31 14.24
CA GLY A 136 -12.94 1.60 13.19
C GLY A 136 -12.49 1.92 11.76
N THR A 137 -11.44 2.73 11.58
CA THR A 137 -10.93 3.02 10.23
C THR A 137 -10.01 1.91 9.71
N PRO A 138 -10.17 1.46 8.45
CA PRO A 138 -9.28 0.47 7.86
C PRO A 138 -7.91 1.07 7.58
N THR A 139 -6.89 0.21 7.53
CA THR A 139 -5.56 0.61 7.08
C THR A 139 -5.41 0.37 5.57
N TYR A 140 -4.41 1.02 4.98
CA TYR A 140 -4.11 0.91 3.55
C TYR A 140 -4.03 -0.54 3.06
N ASN A 141 -3.32 -1.42 3.79
CA ASN A 141 -3.14 -2.79 3.33
C ASN A 141 -4.46 -3.58 3.25
N LEU A 142 -5.42 -3.31 4.12
CA LEU A 142 -6.74 -3.92 4.03
C LEU A 142 -7.58 -3.26 2.93
N SER A 143 -7.72 -1.92 2.97
CA SER A 143 -8.61 -1.22 2.06
C SER A 143 -8.21 -1.39 0.60
N ALA A 144 -6.92 -1.25 0.28
CA ALA A 144 -6.45 -1.47 -1.09
C ALA A 144 -6.70 -2.91 -1.56
N THR A 145 -6.44 -3.92 -0.70
CA THR A 145 -6.66 -5.32 -1.08
C THR A 145 -8.13 -5.62 -1.35
N VAL A 146 -9.03 -5.09 -0.50
CA VAL A 146 -10.48 -5.30 -0.67
C VAL A 146 -11.00 -4.60 -1.92
N ASP A 147 -10.57 -3.36 -2.15
CA ASP A 147 -10.97 -2.59 -3.32
C ASP A 147 -10.46 -3.24 -4.60
N ASP A 148 -9.18 -3.63 -4.66
CA ASP A 148 -8.60 -4.32 -5.82
C ASP A 148 -9.34 -5.61 -6.15
N HIS A 149 -9.74 -6.39 -5.11
CA HIS A 149 -10.54 -7.59 -5.29
C HIS A 149 -11.96 -7.27 -5.80
N GLN A 150 -12.65 -6.30 -5.18
CA GLN A 150 -14.03 -5.94 -5.57
C GLN A 150 -14.11 -5.33 -6.98
N MET A 151 -13.06 -4.61 -7.38
CA MET A 151 -12.92 -4.05 -8.72
C MET A 151 -12.39 -5.06 -9.75
N ASN A 152 -12.13 -6.32 -9.35
CA ASN A 152 -11.55 -7.37 -10.19
C ASN A 152 -10.24 -6.94 -10.86
N MET A 153 -9.36 -6.25 -10.12
CA MET A 153 -8.06 -5.82 -10.63
C MET A 153 -7.20 -7.03 -10.98
N THR A 154 -6.81 -7.14 -12.23
CA THR A 154 -5.98 -8.23 -12.74
C THR A 154 -4.49 -7.95 -12.62
N HIS A 155 -4.09 -6.68 -12.63
CA HIS A 155 -2.70 -6.24 -12.56
C HIS A 155 -2.58 -5.03 -11.63
N ILE A 156 -1.58 -5.05 -10.75
CA ILE A 156 -1.24 -3.95 -9.85
C ILE A 156 0.16 -3.48 -10.20
N ILE A 157 0.24 -2.30 -10.84
CA ILE A 157 1.49 -1.69 -11.27
C ILE A 157 1.76 -0.46 -10.39
N ARG A 158 2.89 -0.44 -9.66
CA ARG A 158 3.18 0.64 -8.72
C ARG A 158 4.68 0.78 -8.42
N GLY A 159 5.05 1.79 -7.65
CA GLY A 159 6.44 2.00 -7.24
C GLY A 159 6.98 0.91 -6.30
N ASP A 160 8.27 0.65 -6.38
CA ASP A 160 8.99 -0.37 -5.60
C ASP A 160 8.91 -0.18 -4.09
N ASP A 161 8.66 1.04 -3.61
CA ASP A 161 8.44 1.33 -2.18
C ASP A 161 7.19 0.65 -1.59
N HIS A 162 6.31 0.14 -2.41
CA HIS A 162 5.15 -0.65 -2.01
C HIS A 162 5.38 -2.17 -1.99
N LYS A 163 6.57 -2.66 -2.31
CA LYS A 163 6.86 -4.11 -2.39
C LYS A 163 6.57 -4.87 -1.08
N ILE A 164 6.97 -4.33 0.07
CA ILE A 164 6.63 -4.93 1.38
C ILE A 164 5.13 -4.97 1.62
N ASN A 165 4.38 -3.97 1.14
CA ASN A 165 2.93 -3.98 1.24
C ASN A 165 2.32 -5.10 0.40
N THR A 166 2.93 -5.44 -0.75
CA THR A 166 2.47 -6.56 -1.58
C THR A 166 2.49 -7.88 -0.81
N PHE A 167 3.55 -8.19 -0.08
CA PHE A 167 3.61 -9.40 0.74
C PHE A 167 2.53 -9.43 1.83
N LYS A 168 2.21 -8.28 2.43
CA LYS A 168 1.11 -8.17 3.40
C LYS A 168 -0.25 -8.39 2.73
N GLN A 169 -0.47 -7.77 1.58
CA GLN A 169 -1.71 -7.88 0.80
C GLN A 169 -1.92 -9.30 0.25
N MET A 170 -0.87 -9.95 -0.27
CA MET A 170 -0.93 -11.35 -0.69
C MET A 170 -1.43 -12.28 0.42
N GLN A 171 -1.01 -12.05 1.66
CA GLN A 171 -1.49 -12.86 2.79
C GLN A 171 -2.99 -12.66 3.06
N ILE A 172 -3.53 -11.44 2.86
CA ILE A 172 -4.97 -11.18 2.96
C ILE A 172 -5.73 -11.90 1.84
N TYR A 173 -5.26 -11.81 0.58
CA TYR A 173 -5.85 -12.55 -0.55
C TYR A 173 -5.94 -14.04 -0.25
N LEU A 174 -4.83 -14.64 0.20
CA LEU A 174 -4.77 -16.06 0.52
C LEU A 174 -5.68 -16.44 1.70
N ALA A 175 -5.77 -15.61 2.75
CA ALA A 175 -6.62 -15.84 3.90
C ALA A 175 -8.11 -15.77 3.57
N MET A 176 -8.47 -14.97 2.57
CA MET A 176 -9.83 -14.83 2.06
C MET A 176 -10.13 -15.82 0.92
N ASN A 177 -9.16 -16.64 0.54
CA ASN A 177 -9.26 -17.57 -0.59
C ASN A 177 -9.62 -16.85 -1.92
N TRP A 178 -9.04 -15.66 -2.13
CA TRP A 178 -9.16 -14.87 -3.35
C TRP A 178 -8.00 -15.13 -4.31
N ASP A 179 -8.25 -15.01 -5.59
CA ASP A 179 -7.21 -15.08 -6.61
C ASP A 179 -6.29 -13.87 -6.54
N LEU A 180 -4.98 -14.13 -6.63
CA LEU A 180 -3.97 -13.07 -6.61
C LEU A 180 -3.94 -12.32 -7.95
N PRO A 181 -3.93 -10.98 -7.95
CA PRO A 181 -3.59 -10.23 -9.14
C PRO A 181 -2.10 -10.41 -9.50
N LYS A 182 -1.73 -10.06 -10.72
CA LYS A 182 -0.31 -9.94 -11.10
C LYS A 182 0.24 -8.62 -10.58
N PHE A 183 1.48 -8.65 -10.10
CA PHE A 183 2.15 -7.48 -9.55
C PHE A 183 3.33 -7.06 -10.42
N ALA A 184 3.53 -5.74 -10.53
CA ALA A 184 4.66 -5.15 -11.22
C ALA A 184 5.19 -3.95 -10.41
N HIS A 185 6.41 -4.03 -9.90
CA HIS A 185 7.03 -2.96 -9.15
C HIS A 185 8.08 -2.24 -9.99
N ILE A 186 7.74 -1.00 -10.36
CA ILE A 186 8.62 -0.15 -11.18
C ILE A 186 9.63 0.59 -10.29
N PRO A 187 10.84 0.90 -10.81
CA PRO A 187 11.86 1.63 -10.08
C PRO A 187 11.36 3.00 -9.61
N LEU A 188 11.86 3.45 -8.47
CA LEU A 188 11.63 4.80 -8.01
C LEU A 188 12.55 5.80 -8.72
N ILE A 189 12.04 7.00 -8.96
CA ILE A 189 12.84 8.11 -9.46
C ILE A 189 13.66 8.69 -8.29
N HIS A 190 14.97 8.84 -8.50
CA HIS A 190 15.89 9.39 -7.52
C HIS A 190 16.50 10.70 -8.00
N THR A 191 16.92 11.55 -7.07
CA THR A 191 17.76 12.71 -7.36
C THR A 191 19.16 12.27 -7.74
N ILE A 192 20.00 13.20 -8.23
CA ILE A 192 21.41 12.94 -8.52
C ILE A 192 22.19 12.44 -7.29
N GLU A 193 21.78 12.86 -6.09
CA GLU A 193 22.35 12.42 -4.82
C GLU A 193 21.84 11.04 -4.35
N GLY A 194 21.03 10.36 -5.17
CA GLY A 194 20.49 9.02 -4.86
C GLY A 194 19.33 9.01 -3.86
N LYS A 195 18.73 10.16 -3.54
CA LYS A 195 17.55 10.22 -2.68
C LYS A 195 16.28 10.03 -3.51
N LYS A 196 15.27 9.35 -2.94
CA LYS A 196 13.95 9.26 -3.57
C LYS A 196 13.41 10.66 -3.85
N LEU A 197 13.04 10.92 -5.11
CA LEU A 197 12.43 12.19 -5.51
C LEU A 197 11.09 12.37 -4.78
N SER A 198 10.91 13.50 -4.12
CA SER A 198 9.70 13.82 -3.38
C SER A 198 9.23 15.23 -3.68
N LYS A 199 7.98 15.56 -3.34
CA LYS A 199 7.45 16.94 -3.47
C LYS A 199 8.28 17.98 -2.71
N ARG A 200 9.09 17.55 -1.72
CA ARG A 200 9.99 18.46 -0.95
C ARG A 200 11.26 18.81 -1.71
N ASP A 201 11.59 18.04 -2.74
CA ASP A 201 12.78 18.23 -3.58
C ASP A 201 12.47 19.06 -4.81
N ASN A 202 11.43 19.94 -4.77
CA ASN A 202 10.92 20.73 -5.90
C ASN A 202 10.54 19.88 -7.13
N ALA A 203 10.08 18.63 -6.90
CA ALA A 203 9.53 17.84 -7.99
C ALA A 203 8.35 18.57 -8.61
N SER A 204 8.48 18.93 -9.89
CA SER A 204 7.45 19.62 -10.64
C SER A 204 6.18 18.77 -10.71
N THR A 205 5.04 19.40 -10.55
CA THR A 205 3.75 18.76 -10.81
C THR A 205 3.48 18.72 -12.32
N LEU A 206 2.51 17.90 -12.77
CA LEU A 206 2.11 17.88 -14.17
C LEU A 206 1.64 19.27 -14.66
N ASP A 207 0.97 20.02 -13.79
CA ASP A 207 0.55 21.39 -14.09
C ASP A 207 1.73 22.35 -14.33
N ASP A 208 2.85 22.15 -13.65
CA ASP A 208 4.04 22.99 -13.83
C ASP A 208 4.67 22.75 -15.21
N TYR A 209 4.73 21.49 -15.67
CA TYR A 209 5.18 21.17 -17.03
C TYR A 209 4.28 21.78 -18.10
N SER A 210 2.96 21.74 -17.89
CA SER A 210 1.99 22.38 -18.78
C SER A 210 2.20 23.91 -18.86
N LYS A 211 2.43 24.58 -17.72
CA LYS A 211 2.64 26.04 -17.66
C LYS A 211 3.90 26.50 -18.38
N ILE A 212 4.95 25.71 -18.40
CA ILE A 212 6.20 26.03 -19.12
C ILE A 212 6.17 25.60 -20.58
N GLY A 213 5.01 25.11 -21.07
CA GLY A 213 4.78 24.81 -22.49
C GLY A 213 5.27 23.44 -22.95
N ILE A 214 5.55 22.51 -22.03
CA ILE A 214 5.86 21.11 -22.39
C ILE A 214 4.61 20.45 -22.97
N MET A 215 4.75 19.83 -24.14
CA MET A 215 3.65 19.13 -24.80
C MET A 215 3.34 17.82 -24.05
N PRO A 216 2.06 17.41 -23.91
CA PRO A 216 1.68 16.18 -23.23
C PRO A 216 2.39 14.94 -23.78
N ASP A 217 2.50 14.81 -25.11
CA ASP A 217 3.15 13.70 -25.77
C ASP A 217 4.65 13.58 -25.40
N ALA A 218 5.35 14.72 -25.38
CA ALA A 218 6.73 14.78 -24.98
C ALA A 218 6.92 14.36 -23.52
N LEU A 219 6.04 14.83 -22.64
CA LEU A 219 6.11 14.48 -21.22
C LEU A 219 5.76 12.99 -21.00
N ARG A 220 4.75 12.44 -21.67
CA ARG A 220 4.45 11.01 -21.59
C ARG A 220 5.64 10.15 -22.01
N ASN A 221 6.25 10.48 -23.15
CA ASN A 221 7.42 9.76 -23.65
C ASN A 221 8.59 9.84 -22.68
N TYR A 222 8.84 11.02 -22.12
CA TYR A 222 9.88 11.22 -21.11
C TYR A 222 9.63 10.38 -19.85
N LEU A 223 8.42 10.42 -19.31
CA LEU A 223 8.04 9.66 -18.10
C LEU A 223 8.11 8.15 -18.34
N LEU A 224 7.69 7.67 -19.51
CA LEU A 224 7.81 6.27 -19.90
C LEU A 224 9.26 5.79 -19.82
N ARG A 225 10.19 6.58 -20.34
CA ARG A 225 11.63 6.22 -20.40
C ARG A 225 12.35 6.33 -19.06
N LEU A 226 11.80 6.97 -18.06
CA LEU A 226 12.43 7.05 -16.73
C LEU A 226 12.54 5.69 -16.02
N GLY A 227 11.67 4.75 -16.33
CA GLY A 227 11.68 3.44 -15.68
C GLY A 227 11.62 2.26 -16.63
N TRP A 228 11.62 2.51 -17.94
CA TRP A 228 11.47 1.47 -18.95
C TRP A 228 12.24 1.79 -20.23
N SER A 229 12.72 0.75 -20.92
CA SER A 229 13.35 0.84 -22.22
C SER A 229 12.93 -0.34 -23.10
N PHE A 230 12.89 -0.14 -24.39
CA PHE A 230 12.62 -1.18 -25.36
C PHE A 230 13.59 -1.02 -26.53
N GLU A 231 14.56 -1.91 -26.61
CA GLU A 231 15.65 -1.85 -27.60
C GLU A 231 16.29 -0.45 -27.62
N ASP A 232 16.67 0.04 -28.81
CA ASP A 232 17.20 1.39 -29.02
C ASP A 232 16.12 2.43 -29.35
N LYS A 233 14.85 2.07 -29.15
CA LYS A 233 13.72 2.96 -29.45
C LYS A 233 13.61 4.08 -28.42
N GLU A 234 13.58 5.33 -28.89
CA GLU A 234 13.55 6.52 -28.04
C GLU A 234 12.18 7.22 -28.03
N ILE A 235 11.40 7.06 -29.08
CA ILE A 235 10.09 7.73 -29.26
C ILE A 235 9.00 6.68 -29.36
N PHE A 236 8.01 6.81 -28.51
CA PHE A 236 6.85 5.93 -28.42
C PHE A 236 5.58 6.75 -28.66
N THR A 237 4.67 6.17 -29.43
CA THR A 237 3.30 6.68 -29.62
C THR A 237 2.33 5.86 -28.77
N LEU A 238 1.22 6.46 -28.36
CA LEU A 238 0.10 5.73 -27.78
C LEU A 238 -0.51 4.78 -28.80
#